data_41bc0007a9e2eb4fb959356580319e60
#
_entry.id   41bc0007a9e2eb4fb959356580319e60
#
_cell.length_a   1.000
_cell.length_b   1.000
_cell.length_c   1.000
_cell.angle_alpha   90.00
_cell.angle_beta   90.00
_cell.angle_gamma   90.00
#
_symmetry.space_group_name_H-M   'P 1'
#
loop_
_entity.id
_entity.type
_entity.pdbx_description
1 polymer ?
#
loop_
_entity_poly.entity_id
_entity_poly.type
_entity_poly.pdbx_seq_one_letter_code
_entity_poly.pdbx_strand_id
1 'polypeptide(L)'
;MEESFWKQTYEKILIGMGLFGITLKFLFLNQILPFIGARLLFTGFRKLRSENRWLKAGYAGAALEVVITIVTIVLGSVLEREKIYALYAWKGIDFCGGILPVVLMICLFLGMREELEQRDEKIKSEVLLHIIIWYAVVTVLAIQEYEGWILGFVIVAAYIGILVELKNIAEKLEEAGYVLEEHSVRISDSRCAAGAAILTAAGLFVGYTCFGAYHMEWTTANETQDPACEETKAHLLSLGFPDDILHDLKKEDILACKNARQVLLNQSDDSLRGRDGQLQLDGLAVELEQEGQWKVIHHFLWNGNPGFRGTEAVQINPAYQELNGGWTSQGKLTGQVLYDKDGTSYTADYKILQDENYDTGMNAFFYGSQQNASIFAEFSLPRSGENCRGYVAYEIKAKESDWWIDSWLNYTHQKTIWQYPVISAAQNRRQGGWLDERVFSTVQDALQVLPEGENEGSIGS
;
A
#
# COMPACT_ATOMS: atom_id res chain seq x y z
N MET A 1 -4.35 -50.34 5.71
CA MET A 1 -2.88 -50.27 5.78
C MET A 1 -2.56 -48.92 6.39
N GLU A 2 -1.92 -48.89 7.57
CA GLU A 2 -1.41 -47.62 8.09
C GLU A 2 -0.30 -47.12 7.15
N GLU A 3 -0.41 -45.88 6.72
CA GLU A 3 0.62 -45.24 5.90
C GLU A 3 1.92 -45.16 6.72
N SER A 4 3.08 -45.43 6.07
CA SER A 4 4.36 -45.37 6.72
C SER A 4 4.64 -43.95 7.27
N PHE A 5 5.35 -43.86 8.40
CA PHE A 5 5.69 -42.56 8.98
C PHE A 5 6.61 -41.75 8.06
N TRP A 6 7.44 -42.42 7.25
CA TRP A 6 8.22 -41.82 6.18
C TRP A 6 7.32 -41.17 5.14
N LYS A 7 6.31 -41.91 4.61
CA LYS A 7 5.37 -41.40 3.61
C LYS A 7 4.66 -40.15 4.09
N GLN A 8 4.06 -40.17 5.27
CA GLN A 8 3.44 -38.99 5.87
C GLN A 8 4.38 -37.79 6.00
N THR A 9 5.69 -38.03 6.18
CA THR A 9 6.68 -36.99 6.39
C THR A 9 7.11 -36.33 5.08
N TYR A 10 7.48 -37.13 4.05
CA TYR A 10 7.87 -36.54 2.77
C TYR A 10 6.70 -35.90 2.02
N GLU A 11 5.49 -36.47 2.12
CA GLU A 11 4.29 -35.86 1.54
C GLU A 11 4.02 -34.46 2.13
N LYS A 12 4.17 -34.29 3.46
CA LYS A 12 4.07 -32.95 4.07
C LYS A 12 5.08 -31.97 3.52
N ILE A 13 6.32 -32.41 3.27
CA ILE A 13 7.36 -31.56 2.69
C ILE A 13 6.99 -31.18 1.25
N LEU A 14 6.59 -32.15 0.43
CA LEU A 14 6.22 -31.90 -0.98
C LEU A 14 4.97 -31.02 -1.11
N ILE A 15 3.94 -31.25 -0.28
CA ILE A 15 2.75 -30.36 -0.21
C ILE A 15 3.19 -28.96 0.24
N GLY A 16 4.05 -28.88 1.25
CA GLY A 16 4.61 -27.59 1.70
C GLY A 16 5.32 -26.84 0.60
N MET A 17 6.16 -27.51 -0.20
CA MET A 17 6.82 -26.95 -1.37
C MET A 17 5.79 -26.49 -2.42
N GLY A 18 4.78 -27.32 -2.71
CA GLY A 18 3.71 -26.99 -3.66
C GLY A 18 2.95 -25.72 -3.26
N LEU A 19 2.55 -25.61 -1.98
CA LEU A 19 1.82 -24.46 -1.47
C LEU A 19 2.69 -23.19 -1.42
N PHE A 20 3.98 -23.34 -1.23
CA PHE A 20 4.92 -22.21 -1.24
C PHE A 20 5.20 -21.71 -2.66
N GLY A 21 5.34 -22.60 -3.64
CA GLY A 21 5.65 -22.26 -5.04
C GLY A 21 4.47 -21.75 -5.85
N ILE A 22 3.22 -22.08 -5.45
CA ILE A 22 2.02 -21.67 -6.16
C ILE A 22 1.43 -20.43 -5.50
N THR A 23 1.68 -19.26 -6.07
CA THR A 23 1.13 -17.99 -5.59
C THR A 23 -0.15 -17.65 -6.36
N LEU A 24 -1.29 -17.63 -5.67
CA LEU A 24 -2.58 -17.18 -6.21
C LEU A 24 -2.92 -15.81 -5.62
N LYS A 25 -3.01 -14.75 -6.46
CA LYS A 25 -3.38 -13.39 -6.05
C LYS A 25 -4.89 -13.24 -5.78
N PHE A 26 -5.53 -14.24 -5.18
CA PHE A 26 -6.96 -14.29 -4.91
C PHE A 26 -7.18 -14.54 -3.41
N LEU A 27 -8.08 -13.78 -2.77
CA LEU A 27 -8.49 -13.93 -1.37
C LEU A 27 -7.31 -14.08 -0.37
N PHE A 28 -6.23 -13.31 -0.54
CA PHE A 28 -5.00 -13.40 0.28
C PHE A 28 -4.28 -14.75 0.24
N LEU A 29 -4.62 -15.63 -0.71
CA LEU A 29 -3.98 -16.94 -0.84
C LEU A 29 -2.47 -16.84 -1.08
N ASN A 30 -2.01 -15.77 -1.71
CA ASN A 30 -0.59 -15.44 -1.87
C ASN A 30 0.16 -15.21 -0.55
N GLN A 31 -0.54 -15.08 0.58
CA GLN A 31 0.03 -14.95 1.92
C GLN A 31 -0.25 -16.20 2.76
N ILE A 32 -1.48 -16.71 2.67
CA ILE A 32 -1.94 -17.86 3.46
C ILE A 32 -1.23 -19.14 3.00
N LEU A 33 -1.14 -19.39 1.70
CA LEU A 33 -0.52 -20.61 1.17
C LEU A 33 0.97 -20.72 1.51
N PRO A 34 1.81 -19.68 1.33
CA PRO A 34 3.21 -19.71 1.77
C PRO A 34 3.36 -19.92 3.28
N PHE A 35 2.49 -19.30 4.11
CA PHE A 35 2.52 -19.52 5.55
C PHE A 35 2.23 -20.97 5.95
N ILE A 36 1.21 -21.57 5.35
CA ILE A 36 0.90 -23.01 5.55
C ILE A 36 2.05 -23.87 5.00
N GLY A 37 2.58 -23.52 3.81
CA GLY A 37 3.70 -24.22 3.18
C GLY A 37 4.95 -24.22 4.04
N ALA A 38 5.39 -23.06 4.50
CA ALA A 38 6.54 -22.93 5.40
C ALA A 38 6.40 -23.76 6.67
N ARG A 39 5.18 -23.77 7.26
CA ARG A 39 4.87 -24.62 8.42
C ARG A 39 5.00 -26.11 8.10
N LEU A 40 4.47 -26.58 6.97
CA LEU A 40 4.56 -27.98 6.57
C LEU A 40 6.00 -28.40 6.31
N LEU A 41 6.80 -27.53 5.65
CA LEU A 41 8.23 -27.72 5.45
C LEU A 41 8.95 -27.86 6.80
N PHE A 42 8.71 -26.93 7.73
CA PHE A 42 9.32 -26.97 9.05
C PHE A 42 8.99 -28.27 9.80
N THR A 43 7.71 -28.67 9.84
CA THR A 43 7.30 -29.88 10.57
C THR A 43 7.82 -31.16 9.90
N GLY A 44 7.89 -31.21 8.57
CA GLY A 44 8.47 -32.31 7.82
C GLY A 44 9.98 -32.46 8.06
N PHE A 45 10.76 -31.42 7.80
CA PHE A 45 12.21 -31.44 8.02
C PHE A 45 12.61 -31.63 9.48
N ARG A 46 11.79 -31.16 10.44
CA ARG A 46 12.00 -31.37 11.86
C ARG A 46 12.04 -32.85 12.23
N LYS A 47 11.26 -33.69 11.57
CA LYS A 47 11.24 -35.15 11.76
C LYS A 47 12.50 -35.82 11.19
N LEU A 48 13.04 -35.23 10.12
CA LEU A 48 14.19 -35.76 9.37
C LEU A 48 15.55 -35.23 9.84
N ARG A 49 15.59 -34.32 10.80
CA ARG A 49 16.80 -33.59 11.21
C ARG A 49 17.94 -34.46 11.77
N SER A 50 17.62 -35.66 12.28
CA SER A 50 18.55 -36.61 12.88
C SER A 50 19.17 -37.57 11.90
N GLU A 51 18.60 -37.74 10.70
CA GLU A 51 18.99 -38.77 9.74
C GLU A 51 20.38 -38.47 9.11
N ASN A 52 20.56 -37.27 8.53
CA ASN A 52 21.81 -36.87 7.96
C ASN A 52 22.00 -35.34 7.94
N ARG A 53 23.22 -34.92 7.53
CA ARG A 53 23.59 -33.49 7.51
C ARG A 53 22.73 -32.62 6.60
N TRP A 54 22.28 -33.15 5.46
CA TRP A 54 21.49 -32.40 4.50
C TRP A 54 20.08 -32.15 5.01
N LEU A 55 19.46 -33.17 5.59
CA LEU A 55 18.14 -33.06 6.22
C LEU A 55 18.17 -32.17 7.47
N LYS A 56 19.30 -32.17 8.21
CA LYS A 56 19.52 -31.19 9.30
C LYS A 56 19.65 -29.76 8.77
N ALA A 57 20.35 -29.55 7.66
CA ALA A 57 20.44 -28.23 7.00
C ALA A 57 19.06 -27.79 6.47
N GLY A 58 18.28 -28.71 5.87
CA GLY A 58 16.90 -28.47 5.48
C GLY A 58 16.01 -28.04 6.64
N TYR A 59 16.18 -28.63 7.84
CA TYR A 59 15.45 -28.19 9.03
C TYR A 59 15.80 -26.74 9.45
N ALA A 60 17.10 -26.39 9.42
CA ALA A 60 17.52 -25.02 9.73
C ALA A 60 16.97 -24.01 8.69
N GLY A 61 17.02 -24.37 7.40
CA GLY A 61 16.42 -23.56 6.34
C GLY A 61 14.90 -23.41 6.49
N ALA A 62 14.19 -24.49 6.77
CA ALA A 62 12.75 -24.45 6.96
C ALA A 62 12.33 -23.62 8.21
N ALA A 63 13.14 -23.62 9.26
CA ALA A 63 12.93 -22.76 10.43
C ALA A 63 13.14 -21.28 10.07
N LEU A 64 14.15 -20.96 9.29
CA LEU A 64 14.40 -19.61 8.76
C LEU A 64 13.25 -19.14 7.86
N GLU A 65 12.71 -20.03 7.01
CA GLU A 65 11.58 -19.75 6.12
C GLU A 65 10.32 -19.34 6.91
N VAL A 66 10.02 -20.03 8.00
CA VAL A 66 8.90 -19.65 8.89
C VAL A 66 9.11 -18.25 9.46
N VAL A 67 10.33 -17.93 9.89
CA VAL A 67 10.65 -16.59 10.43
C VAL A 67 10.50 -15.51 9.34
N ILE A 68 11.06 -15.74 8.15
CA ILE A 68 10.94 -14.81 7.02
C ILE A 68 9.46 -14.58 6.68
N THR A 69 8.67 -15.64 6.57
CA THR A 69 7.25 -15.55 6.25
C THR A 69 6.48 -14.74 7.30
N ILE A 70 6.71 -14.99 8.60
CA ILE A 70 6.08 -14.21 9.68
C ILE A 70 6.48 -12.73 9.60
N VAL A 71 7.77 -12.46 9.45
CA VAL A 71 8.30 -11.08 9.32
C VAL A 71 7.66 -10.36 8.13
N THR A 72 7.58 -11.03 6.97
CA THR A 72 6.95 -10.48 5.76
C THR A 72 5.48 -10.13 5.99
N ILE A 73 4.72 -11.04 6.62
CA ILE A 73 3.30 -10.82 6.91
C ILE A 73 3.13 -9.65 7.88
N VAL A 74 3.92 -9.59 8.95
CA VAL A 74 3.83 -8.51 9.94
C VAL A 74 4.25 -7.16 9.35
N LEU A 75 5.36 -7.12 8.60
CA LEU A 75 5.80 -5.88 7.94
C LEU A 75 4.77 -5.35 6.94
N GLY A 76 4.08 -6.23 6.21
CA GLY A 76 2.99 -5.85 5.31
C GLY A 76 1.78 -5.23 6.00
N SER A 77 1.67 -5.32 7.34
CA SER A 77 0.63 -4.64 8.14
C SER A 77 1.09 -3.32 8.75
N VAL A 78 2.38 -2.98 8.60
CA VAL A 78 2.99 -1.78 9.20
C VAL A 78 3.44 -0.79 8.15
N LEU A 79 4.03 -1.29 7.08
CA LEU A 79 4.67 -0.49 6.05
C LEU A 79 4.03 -0.74 4.68
N GLU A 80 3.86 0.32 3.92
CA GLU A 80 3.50 0.23 2.51
C GLU A 80 4.59 -0.53 1.73
N ARG A 81 4.15 -1.26 0.73
CA ARG A 81 5.04 -2.16 -0.04
C ARG A 81 6.27 -1.44 -0.59
N GLU A 82 6.11 -0.24 -1.11
CA GLU A 82 7.21 0.57 -1.64
C GLU A 82 8.24 0.93 -0.57
N LYS A 83 7.78 1.29 0.63
CA LYS A 83 8.64 1.60 1.76
C LYS A 83 9.40 0.36 2.25
N ILE A 84 8.75 -0.83 2.20
CA ILE A 84 9.42 -2.10 2.52
C ILE A 84 10.55 -2.37 1.54
N TYR A 85 10.31 -2.22 0.23
CA TYR A 85 11.33 -2.45 -0.81
C TYR A 85 12.48 -1.42 -0.77
N ALA A 86 12.26 -0.23 -0.23
CA ALA A 86 13.32 0.76 -0.03
C ALA A 86 14.29 0.40 1.11
N LEU A 87 13.92 -0.52 2.02
CA LEU A 87 14.80 -0.94 3.11
C LEU A 87 15.93 -1.84 2.59
N TYR A 88 17.18 -1.47 2.84
CA TYR A 88 18.34 -2.31 2.48
C TYR A 88 18.27 -3.72 3.08
N ALA A 89 17.84 -3.84 4.33
CA ALA A 89 17.67 -5.13 5.00
C ALA A 89 16.62 -6.00 4.29
N TRP A 90 15.59 -5.39 3.68
CA TRP A 90 14.56 -6.10 2.96
C TRP A 90 15.10 -6.78 1.70
N LYS A 91 16.00 -6.15 0.96
CA LYS A 91 16.64 -6.75 -0.21
C LYS A 91 17.34 -8.07 0.14
N GLY A 92 17.97 -8.13 1.33
CA GLY A 92 18.57 -9.36 1.84
C GLY A 92 17.52 -10.42 2.24
N ILE A 93 16.43 -10.02 2.88
CA ILE A 93 15.32 -10.91 3.27
C ILE A 93 14.63 -11.47 2.02
N ASP A 94 14.34 -10.63 1.05
CA ASP A 94 13.68 -10.99 -0.22
C ASP A 94 14.56 -11.96 -1.03
N PHE A 95 15.86 -11.66 -1.14
CA PHE A 95 16.84 -12.57 -1.76
C PHE A 95 16.92 -13.93 -1.05
N CYS A 96 17.00 -13.92 0.29
CA CYS A 96 17.01 -15.17 1.07
C CYS A 96 15.69 -15.94 0.88
N GLY A 97 14.55 -15.28 0.95
CA GLY A 97 13.23 -15.88 0.73
C GLY A 97 13.06 -16.48 -0.66
N GLY A 98 13.66 -15.85 -1.69
CA GLY A 98 13.65 -16.36 -3.06
C GLY A 98 14.51 -17.61 -3.27
N ILE A 99 15.68 -17.67 -2.63
CA ILE A 99 16.62 -18.82 -2.79
C ILE A 99 16.27 -19.98 -1.86
N LEU A 100 15.76 -19.72 -0.68
CA LEU A 100 15.61 -20.71 0.38
C LEU A 100 14.73 -21.91 -0.01
N PRO A 101 13.61 -21.77 -0.73
CA PRO A 101 12.82 -22.90 -1.21
C PRO A 101 13.62 -23.85 -2.12
N VAL A 102 14.49 -23.31 -2.96
CA VAL A 102 15.38 -24.09 -3.84
C VAL A 102 16.42 -24.83 -3.03
N VAL A 103 17.01 -24.17 -2.04
CA VAL A 103 17.95 -24.81 -1.10
C VAL A 103 17.27 -25.95 -0.34
N LEU A 104 16.01 -25.80 0.06
CA LEU A 104 15.24 -26.86 0.72
C LEU A 104 14.99 -28.05 -0.19
N MET A 105 14.69 -27.84 -1.49
CA MET A 105 14.58 -28.91 -2.47
C MET A 105 15.89 -29.67 -2.64
N ILE A 106 17.01 -28.95 -2.76
CA ILE A 106 18.36 -29.51 -2.87
C ILE A 106 18.68 -30.31 -1.60
N CYS A 107 18.41 -29.78 -0.42
CA CYS A 107 18.64 -30.48 0.84
C CYS A 107 17.81 -31.78 0.94
N LEU A 108 16.55 -31.76 0.50
CA LEU A 108 15.72 -32.96 0.48
C LEU A 108 16.28 -34.00 -0.49
N PHE A 109 16.61 -33.60 -1.72
CA PHE A 109 17.20 -34.49 -2.72
C PHE A 109 18.52 -35.14 -2.25
N LEU A 110 19.46 -34.31 -1.78
CA LEU A 110 20.76 -34.78 -1.32
C LEU A 110 20.64 -35.67 -0.08
N GLY A 111 19.70 -35.34 0.83
CA GLY A 111 19.43 -36.16 2.01
C GLY A 111 18.86 -37.53 1.63
N MET A 112 17.89 -37.60 0.74
CA MET A 112 17.34 -38.88 0.22
C MET A 112 18.38 -39.67 -0.55
N ARG A 113 19.21 -39.00 -1.33
CA ARG A 113 20.30 -39.63 -2.08
C ARG A 113 21.31 -40.27 -1.14
N GLU A 114 21.75 -39.59 -0.08
CA GLU A 114 22.70 -40.10 0.91
C GLU A 114 22.16 -41.38 1.59
N GLU A 115 20.85 -41.42 1.90
CA GLU A 115 20.17 -42.58 2.50
C GLU A 115 20.06 -43.76 1.51
N LEU A 116 19.82 -43.51 0.22
CA LEU A 116 19.81 -44.56 -0.80
C LEU A 116 21.20 -45.12 -1.09
N GLU A 117 22.22 -44.29 -1.17
CA GLU A 117 23.61 -44.73 -1.36
C GLU A 117 24.11 -45.64 -0.21
N GLN A 118 23.62 -45.41 1.02
CA GLN A 118 23.92 -46.31 2.16
C GLN A 118 23.28 -47.69 2.04
N ARG A 119 22.27 -47.85 1.14
CA ARG A 119 21.58 -49.12 0.86
C ARG A 119 21.99 -49.76 -0.46
N ASP A 120 23.15 -49.35 -1.00
CA ASP A 120 23.67 -49.79 -2.29
C ASP A 120 22.75 -49.47 -3.49
N GLU A 121 21.78 -48.61 -3.32
CA GLU A 121 20.88 -48.17 -4.40
C GLU A 121 21.43 -46.88 -5.05
N LYS A 122 21.53 -46.89 -6.39
CA LYS A 122 22.01 -45.73 -7.15
C LYS A 122 20.87 -44.94 -7.76
N ILE A 123 20.82 -43.65 -7.47
CA ILE A 123 19.90 -42.73 -8.14
C ILE A 123 20.49 -42.32 -9.48
N LYS A 124 19.82 -42.69 -10.59
CA LYS A 124 20.05 -42.12 -11.92
C LYS A 124 18.98 -41.04 -12.13
N SER A 125 19.09 -39.90 -11.46
CA SER A 125 18.14 -38.81 -11.60
C SER A 125 18.87 -37.48 -11.82
N GLU A 126 18.36 -36.71 -12.77
CA GLU A 126 18.84 -35.37 -13.11
C GLU A 126 18.06 -34.27 -12.36
N VAL A 127 17.28 -34.64 -11.31
CA VAL A 127 16.46 -33.70 -10.53
C VAL A 127 17.22 -32.45 -10.09
N LEU A 128 18.47 -32.62 -9.66
CA LEU A 128 19.30 -31.47 -9.28
C LEU A 128 19.51 -30.48 -10.44
N LEU A 129 19.74 -31.01 -11.64
CA LEU A 129 19.88 -30.20 -12.85
C LEU A 129 18.55 -29.51 -13.19
N HIS A 130 17.43 -30.24 -13.09
CA HIS A 130 16.08 -29.67 -13.32
C HIS A 130 15.75 -28.54 -12.34
N ILE A 131 16.07 -28.69 -11.05
CA ILE A 131 15.92 -27.64 -10.03
C ILE A 131 16.73 -26.40 -10.40
N ILE A 132 18.01 -26.57 -10.76
CA ILE A 132 18.91 -25.46 -11.10
C ILE A 132 18.42 -24.72 -12.36
N ILE A 133 18.08 -25.47 -13.41
CA ILE A 133 17.57 -24.88 -14.69
C ILE A 133 16.27 -24.12 -14.43
N TRP A 134 15.33 -24.76 -13.72
CA TRP A 134 14.04 -24.13 -13.41
C TRP A 134 14.25 -22.81 -12.66
N TYR A 135 15.08 -22.81 -11.62
CA TYR A 135 15.37 -21.61 -10.84
C TYR A 135 16.04 -20.52 -11.66
N ALA A 136 17.01 -20.88 -12.52
CA ALA A 136 17.67 -19.92 -13.40
C ALA A 136 16.66 -19.27 -14.37
N VAL A 137 15.77 -20.05 -14.96
CA VAL A 137 14.70 -19.54 -15.85
C VAL A 137 13.79 -18.60 -15.11
N VAL A 138 13.27 -18.99 -13.93
CA VAL A 138 12.40 -18.14 -13.10
C VAL A 138 13.10 -16.83 -12.72
N THR A 139 14.37 -16.89 -12.35
CA THR A 139 15.16 -15.68 -11.99
C THR A 139 15.31 -14.73 -13.18
N VAL A 140 15.62 -15.26 -14.37
CA VAL A 140 15.73 -14.42 -15.59
C VAL A 140 14.41 -13.76 -15.91
N LEU A 141 13.30 -14.48 -15.82
CA LEU A 141 11.96 -13.94 -16.11
C LEU A 141 11.53 -12.90 -15.07
N ALA A 142 11.89 -13.11 -13.80
CA ALA A 142 11.63 -12.13 -12.74
C ALA A 142 12.42 -10.83 -12.96
N ILE A 143 13.69 -10.91 -13.41
CA ILE A 143 14.51 -9.74 -13.76
C ILE A 143 13.95 -8.98 -14.96
N GLN A 144 13.34 -9.72 -15.92
CA GLN A 144 12.73 -9.13 -17.12
C GLN A 144 11.30 -8.65 -16.91
N GLU A 145 10.77 -8.76 -15.68
CA GLU A 145 9.38 -8.40 -15.34
C GLU A 145 8.35 -9.02 -16.31
N TYR A 146 8.60 -10.27 -16.70
CA TYR A 146 7.76 -10.95 -17.70
C TYR A 146 6.40 -11.31 -17.15
N GLU A 147 5.33 -10.84 -17.80
CA GLU A 147 3.93 -11.03 -17.36
C GLU A 147 3.13 -12.03 -18.22
N GLY A 148 3.77 -12.81 -19.08
CA GLY A 148 3.08 -13.73 -19.98
C GLY A 148 2.49 -14.97 -19.27
N TRP A 149 1.19 -15.16 -19.35
CA TRP A 149 0.47 -16.24 -18.67
C TRP A 149 0.80 -17.64 -19.23
N ILE A 150 1.07 -17.80 -20.55
CA ILE A 150 1.39 -19.09 -21.17
C ILE A 150 2.69 -19.66 -20.60
N LEU A 151 3.74 -18.84 -20.54
CA LEU A 151 5.02 -19.25 -19.97
C LEU A 151 4.91 -19.49 -18.46
N GLY A 152 4.04 -18.74 -17.77
CA GLY A 152 3.71 -18.98 -16.38
C GLY A 152 3.16 -20.40 -16.13
N PHE A 153 2.26 -20.89 -17.00
CA PHE A 153 1.77 -22.27 -16.92
C PHE A 153 2.87 -23.31 -17.16
N VAL A 154 3.76 -23.06 -18.12
CA VAL A 154 4.89 -23.97 -18.41
C VAL A 154 5.82 -24.06 -17.20
N ILE A 155 6.10 -22.93 -16.54
CA ILE A 155 6.94 -22.89 -15.33
C ILE A 155 6.30 -23.66 -14.18
N VAL A 156 4.99 -23.47 -13.96
CA VAL A 156 4.26 -24.20 -12.92
C VAL A 156 4.22 -25.71 -13.22
N ALA A 157 4.01 -26.09 -14.48
CA ALA A 157 4.03 -27.50 -14.90
C ALA A 157 5.41 -28.13 -14.68
N ALA A 158 6.49 -27.42 -15.04
CA ALA A 158 7.87 -27.86 -14.78
C ALA A 158 8.15 -28.02 -13.27
N TYR A 159 7.68 -27.07 -12.45
CA TYR A 159 7.77 -27.17 -11.00
C TYR A 159 7.06 -28.41 -10.43
N ILE A 160 5.83 -28.66 -10.88
CA ILE A 160 5.09 -29.87 -10.52
C ILE A 160 5.86 -31.13 -10.95
N GLY A 161 6.47 -31.12 -12.14
CA GLY A 161 7.32 -32.21 -12.62
C GLY A 161 8.49 -32.51 -11.65
N ILE A 162 9.18 -31.46 -11.16
CA ILE A 162 10.25 -31.60 -10.16
C ILE A 162 9.71 -32.20 -8.85
N LEU A 163 8.55 -31.78 -8.37
CA LEU A 163 7.94 -32.34 -7.17
C LEU A 163 7.58 -33.82 -7.34
N VAL A 164 7.11 -34.22 -8.53
CA VAL A 164 6.81 -35.62 -8.86
C VAL A 164 8.12 -36.45 -8.90
N GLU A 165 9.20 -35.92 -9.47
CA GLU A 165 10.49 -36.62 -9.45
C GLU A 165 11.03 -36.79 -8.01
N LEU A 166 10.92 -35.77 -7.15
CA LEU A 166 11.28 -35.90 -5.74
C LEU A 166 10.42 -36.92 -4.99
N LYS A 167 9.10 -36.99 -5.31
CA LYS A 167 8.20 -38.01 -4.78
C LYS A 167 8.64 -39.41 -5.20
N ASN A 168 8.97 -39.63 -6.49
CA ASN A 168 9.42 -40.92 -6.99
C ASN A 168 10.73 -41.39 -6.30
N ILE A 169 11.63 -40.45 -5.96
CA ILE A 169 12.83 -40.76 -5.19
C ILE A 169 12.49 -41.19 -3.75
N ALA A 170 11.54 -40.47 -3.12
CA ALA A 170 11.08 -40.81 -1.77
C ALA A 170 10.39 -42.20 -1.70
N GLU A 171 9.61 -42.56 -2.73
CA GLU A 171 8.98 -43.88 -2.87
C GLU A 171 10.04 -44.97 -3.06
N LYS A 172 11.06 -44.75 -3.91
CA LYS A 172 12.19 -45.68 -4.04
C LYS A 172 12.95 -45.91 -2.74
N LEU A 173 13.09 -44.85 -1.93
CA LEU A 173 13.73 -44.98 -0.61
C LEU A 173 12.90 -45.86 0.33
N GLU A 174 11.57 -45.76 0.26
CA GLU A 174 10.64 -46.65 0.97
C GLU A 174 10.75 -48.09 0.51
N GLU A 175 10.76 -48.32 -0.83
CA GLU A 175 10.94 -49.63 -1.41
C GLU A 175 12.29 -50.28 -1.07
N ALA A 176 13.36 -49.47 -0.90
CA ALA A 176 14.67 -49.90 -0.42
C ALA A 176 14.70 -50.24 1.08
N GLY A 177 13.55 -50.23 1.76
CA GLY A 177 13.42 -50.62 3.15
C GLY A 177 13.83 -49.50 4.15
N TYR A 178 13.75 -48.24 3.74
CA TYR A 178 13.97 -47.12 4.68
C TYR A 178 12.83 -47.00 5.66
N VAL A 179 13.12 -47.01 6.93
CA VAL A 179 12.16 -46.83 8.01
C VAL A 179 12.60 -45.61 8.84
N LEU A 180 11.76 -44.60 8.87
CA LEU A 180 11.97 -43.44 9.72
C LEU A 180 11.47 -43.74 11.13
N GLU A 181 12.35 -43.66 12.13
CA GLU A 181 11.98 -43.86 13.52
C GLU A 181 11.32 -42.60 14.10
N GLU A 182 10.24 -42.81 14.84
CA GLU A 182 9.55 -41.70 15.50
C GLU A 182 10.33 -41.21 16.71
N HIS A 183 11.04 -40.12 16.58
CA HIS A 183 11.75 -39.52 17.71
C HIS A 183 10.82 -38.60 18.51
N SER A 184 10.84 -38.77 19.85
CA SER A 184 10.07 -37.91 20.73
C SER A 184 10.52 -36.45 20.63
N VAL A 185 9.58 -35.54 20.33
CA VAL A 185 9.84 -34.09 20.27
C VAL A 185 9.30 -33.41 21.52
N ARG A 186 10.10 -32.53 22.13
CA ARG A 186 9.71 -31.78 23.34
C ARG A 186 8.44 -30.94 23.16
N ILE A 187 8.23 -30.37 21.96
CA ILE A 187 7.09 -29.52 21.63
C ILE A 187 6.37 -30.16 20.45
N SER A 188 5.06 -30.42 20.56
CA SER A 188 4.28 -30.99 19.48
C SER A 188 4.15 -30.04 18.30
N ASP A 189 3.95 -30.57 17.07
CA ASP A 189 3.77 -29.79 15.85
C ASP A 189 2.58 -28.82 15.96
N SER A 190 1.51 -29.23 16.66
CA SER A 190 0.34 -28.38 16.93
C SER A 190 0.67 -27.17 17.81
N ARG A 191 1.51 -27.35 18.83
CA ARG A 191 1.95 -26.25 19.70
C ARG A 191 2.85 -25.28 18.95
N CYS A 192 3.76 -25.77 18.09
CA CYS A 192 4.58 -24.91 17.22
C CYS A 192 3.70 -24.09 16.27
N ALA A 193 2.69 -24.72 15.68
CA ALA A 193 1.75 -24.05 14.80
C ALA A 193 0.91 -22.99 15.51
N ALA A 194 0.38 -23.32 16.68
CA ALA A 194 -0.37 -22.37 17.50
C ALA A 194 0.51 -21.17 17.89
N GLY A 195 1.77 -21.43 18.30
CA GLY A 195 2.73 -20.37 18.62
C GLY A 195 3.01 -19.44 17.44
N ALA A 196 3.24 -19.97 16.24
CA ALA A 196 3.43 -19.18 15.03
C ALA A 196 2.18 -18.36 14.68
N ALA A 197 0.99 -18.95 14.74
CA ALA A 197 -0.28 -18.28 14.48
C ALA A 197 -0.54 -17.14 15.50
N ILE A 198 -0.31 -17.38 16.78
CA ILE A 198 -0.47 -16.38 17.84
C ILE A 198 0.52 -15.23 17.64
N LEU A 199 1.79 -15.54 17.33
CA LEU A 199 2.81 -14.51 17.09
C LEU A 199 2.45 -13.65 15.88
N THR A 200 1.99 -14.26 14.79
CA THR A 200 1.55 -13.53 13.58
C THR A 200 0.33 -12.67 13.88
N ALA A 201 -0.68 -13.22 14.58
CA ALA A 201 -1.88 -12.47 14.94
C ALA A 201 -1.56 -11.29 15.87
N ALA A 202 -0.69 -11.49 16.85
CA ALA A 202 -0.23 -10.42 17.75
C ALA A 202 0.55 -9.34 16.97
N GLY A 203 1.43 -9.73 16.05
CA GLY A 203 2.16 -8.81 15.19
C GLY A 203 1.25 -7.98 14.29
N LEU A 204 0.26 -8.61 13.66
CA LEU A 204 -0.77 -7.92 12.86
C LEU A 204 -1.59 -6.95 13.70
N PHE A 205 -2.02 -7.38 14.90
CA PHE A 205 -2.77 -6.53 15.81
C PHE A 205 -1.97 -5.27 16.21
N VAL A 206 -0.71 -5.43 16.60
CA VAL A 206 0.17 -4.31 16.92
C VAL A 206 0.40 -3.43 15.67
N GLY A 207 0.63 -4.04 14.50
CA GLY A 207 0.80 -3.33 13.24
C GLY A 207 -0.38 -2.38 12.96
N TYR A 208 -1.58 -2.91 12.90
CA TYR A 208 -2.77 -2.11 12.60
C TYR A 208 -3.14 -1.11 13.69
N THR A 209 -2.93 -1.43 14.97
CA THR A 209 -3.31 -0.51 16.06
C THR A 209 -2.32 0.62 16.28
N CYS A 210 -1.03 0.38 16.07
CA CYS A 210 0.02 1.34 16.37
C CYS A 210 0.54 2.09 15.12
N PHE A 211 0.42 1.50 13.93
CA PHE A 211 1.03 2.02 12.71
C PHE A 211 0.03 2.26 11.56
N GLY A 212 -1.25 1.99 11.77
CA GLY A 212 -2.29 2.15 10.73
C GLY A 212 -2.67 3.59 10.41
N ALA A 213 -2.14 4.59 11.14
CA ALA A 213 -2.40 6.01 10.95
C ALA A 213 -1.09 6.82 11.04
N TYR A 214 -1.06 7.98 10.40
CA TYR A 214 0.06 8.91 10.54
C TYR A 214 0.07 9.54 11.94
N HIS A 215 1.27 9.70 12.50
CA HIS A 215 1.45 10.53 13.69
C HIS A 215 1.42 12.01 13.27
N MET A 216 0.43 12.74 13.77
CA MET A 216 0.22 14.17 13.53
C MET A 216 0.63 14.98 14.76
N GLU A 217 1.28 16.11 14.55
CA GLU A 217 1.71 17.02 15.63
C GLU A 217 0.64 18.08 15.88
N TRP A 218 -0.37 17.71 16.67
CA TRP A 218 -1.48 18.59 16.97
C TRP A 218 -1.10 19.67 18.00
N THR A 219 -1.44 20.93 17.67
CA THR A 219 -1.32 22.09 18.55
C THR A 219 -2.65 22.81 18.64
N THR A 220 -2.88 23.56 19.72
CA THR A 220 -4.07 24.40 19.80
C THR A 220 -4.03 25.51 18.76
N ALA A 221 -5.12 25.68 18.02
CA ALA A 221 -5.24 26.77 17.09
C ALA A 221 -5.34 28.09 17.88
N ASN A 222 -4.29 28.92 17.84
CA ASN A 222 -4.28 30.22 18.47
C ASN A 222 -4.66 31.27 17.44
N GLU A 223 -5.73 32.01 17.69
CA GLU A 223 -6.02 33.23 16.94
C GLU A 223 -4.93 34.25 17.22
N THR A 224 -4.11 34.52 16.24
CA THR A 224 -3.10 35.59 16.34
C THR A 224 -3.83 36.90 16.04
N GLN A 225 -3.99 37.76 17.07
CA GLN A 225 -4.50 39.12 16.89
C GLN A 225 -3.40 39.98 16.19
N ASP A 226 -3.38 39.92 14.89
CA ASP A 226 -2.53 40.75 14.03
C ASP A 226 -3.41 41.75 13.29
N PRO A 227 -3.25 43.07 13.51
CA PRO A 227 -4.10 44.07 12.85
C PRO A 227 -4.08 43.99 11.33
N ALA A 228 -2.94 43.63 10.70
CA ALA A 228 -2.85 43.46 9.26
C ALA A 228 -3.63 42.24 8.76
N CYS A 229 -3.67 41.17 9.56
CA CYS A 229 -4.45 40.00 9.27
C CYS A 229 -5.96 40.28 9.36
N GLU A 230 -6.40 40.99 10.38
CA GLU A 230 -7.81 41.40 10.57
C GLU A 230 -8.29 42.34 9.48
N GLU A 231 -7.45 43.32 9.05
CA GLU A 231 -7.76 44.16 7.90
C GLU A 231 -7.93 43.35 6.61
N THR A 232 -7.03 42.38 6.38
CA THR A 232 -7.11 41.52 5.19
C THR A 232 -8.32 40.60 5.23
N LYS A 233 -8.66 40.03 6.40
CA LYS A 233 -9.90 39.23 6.58
C LYS A 233 -11.14 40.06 6.26
N ALA A 234 -11.25 41.27 6.81
CA ALA A 234 -12.37 42.15 6.54
C ALA A 234 -12.49 42.51 5.05
N HIS A 235 -11.36 42.69 4.38
CA HIS A 235 -11.34 42.92 2.95
C HIS A 235 -11.82 41.69 2.15
N LEU A 236 -11.33 40.50 2.45
CA LEU A 236 -11.74 39.25 1.81
C LEU A 236 -13.23 38.96 2.02
N LEU A 237 -13.76 39.19 3.22
CA LEU A 237 -15.19 39.10 3.50
C LEU A 237 -16.02 40.05 2.64
N SER A 238 -15.52 41.29 2.39
CA SER A 238 -16.19 42.25 1.53
C SER A 238 -16.23 41.82 0.05
N LEU A 239 -15.31 40.95 -0.36
CA LEU A 239 -15.26 40.34 -1.70
C LEU A 239 -16.08 39.05 -1.79
N GLY A 240 -16.73 38.62 -0.70
CA GLY A 240 -17.56 37.42 -0.67
C GLY A 240 -16.84 36.13 -0.29
N PHE A 241 -15.63 36.21 0.31
CA PHE A 241 -14.94 35.03 0.82
C PHE A 241 -15.74 34.43 2.00
N PRO A 242 -15.99 33.08 2.06
CA PRO A 242 -16.73 32.47 3.15
C PRO A 242 -16.00 32.61 4.50
N ASP A 243 -16.73 33.05 5.52
CA ASP A 243 -16.18 33.36 6.85
C ASP A 243 -15.64 32.10 7.56
N ASP A 244 -16.34 31.01 7.46
CA ASP A 244 -15.97 29.72 8.03
C ASP A 244 -14.64 29.20 7.46
N ILE A 245 -14.44 29.29 6.15
CA ILE A 245 -13.19 28.89 5.51
C ILE A 245 -12.05 29.84 5.87
N LEU A 246 -12.34 31.15 5.97
CA LEU A 246 -11.37 32.18 6.28
C LEU A 246 -10.74 31.97 7.66
N HIS A 247 -11.50 31.48 8.64
CA HIS A 247 -11.02 31.15 9.97
C HIS A 247 -10.05 29.96 9.99
N ASP A 248 -10.12 29.08 9.02
CA ASP A 248 -9.26 27.89 8.92
C ASP A 248 -7.93 28.17 8.23
N LEU A 249 -7.75 29.35 7.60
CA LEU A 249 -6.54 29.69 6.88
C LEU A 249 -5.39 30.06 7.82
N LYS A 250 -4.18 29.68 7.48
CA LYS A 250 -2.97 30.16 8.12
C LYS A 250 -2.81 31.66 7.87
N LYS A 251 -2.24 32.37 8.87
CA LYS A 251 -1.94 33.79 8.77
C LYS A 251 -1.17 34.15 7.48
N GLU A 252 -0.21 33.32 7.07
CA GLU A 252 0.56 33.53 5.86
C GLU A 252 -0.31 33.54 4.59
N ASP A 253 -1.32 32.66 4.54
CA ASP A 253 -2.24 32.58 3.42
C ASP A 253 -3.22 33.73 3.35
N ILE A 254 -3.69 34.21 4.51
CA ILE A 254 -4.52 35.41 4.62
C ILE A 254 -3.73 36.62 4.13
N LEU A 255 -2.51 36.81 4.63
CA LEU A 255 -1.66 37.95 4.25
C LEU A 255 -1.22 37.92 2.78
N ALA A 256 -1.08 36.75 2.19
CA ALA A 256 -0.82 36.62 0.75
C ALA A 256 -1.98 37.18 -0.10
N CYS A 257 -3.19 37.17 0.43
CA CYS A 257 -4.38 37.75 -0.19
C CYS A 257 -4.61 39.24 0.16
N LYS A 258 -3.62 39.92 0.75
CA LYS A 258 -3.71 41.37 1.00
C LYS A 258 -3.87 42.08 -0.33
N ASN A 259 -4.82 42.99 -0.41
CA ASN A 259 -5.19 43.70 -1.64
C ASN A 259 -5.73 42.78 -2.76
N ALA A 260 -6.34 41.65 -2.40
CA ALA A 260 -7.06 40.82 -3.36
C ALA A 260 -8.10 41.63 -4.14
N ARG A 261 -8.26 41.31 -5.42
CA ARG A 261 -9.17 42.05 -6.31
C ARG A 261 -10.53 41.39 -6.43
N GLN A 262 -10.55 40.06 -6.42
CA GLN A 262 -11.75 39.26 -6.66
C GLN A 262 -11.67 37.93 -5.91
N VAL A 263 -12.81 37.38 -5.52
CA VAL A 263 -12.99 36.04 -4.99
C VAL A 263 -14.01 35.33 -5.86
N LEU A 264 -13.65 34.21 -6.44
CA LEU A 264 -14.52 33.34 -7.22
C LEU A 264 -14.77 32.05 -6.43
N LEU A 265 -16.02 31.65 -6.35
CA LEU A 265 -16.45 30.45 -5.64
C LEU A 265 -17.06 29.48 -6.64
N ASN A 266 -16.72 28.21 -6.52
CA ASN A 266 -17.47 27.20 -7.21
C ASN A 266 -18.78 26.99 -6.45
N GLN A 267 -19.89 27.27 -7.09
CA GLN A 267 -21.21 26.87 -6.55
C GLN A 267 -21.39 25.38 -6.85
N SER A 268 -20.84 24.54 -5.99
CA SER A 268 -21.06 23.10 -6.12
C SER A 268 -22.57 22.82 -6.01
N ASP A 269 -23.10 22.13 -7.01
CA ASP A 269 -24.44 21.57 -6.96
C ASP A 269 -24.50 20.59 -5.76
N ASP A 270 -25.50 20.73 -4.89
CA ASP A 270 -25.76 19.85 -3.74
C ASP A 270 -25.79 18.34 -4.10
N SER A 271 -25.85 18.03 -5.40
CA SER A 271 -25.86 16.66 -5.92
C SER A 271 -24.51 15.92 -5.79
N LEU A 272 -23.38 16.64 -5.61
CA LEU A 272 -22.03 16.07 -5.48
C LEU A 272 -21.63 15.82 -4.03
N ARG A 273 -22.46 16.16 -3.05
CA ARG A 273 -22.29 15.77 -1.66
C ARG A 273 -22.16 14.25 -1.61
N GLY A 274 -21.01 13.75 -1.15
CA GLY A 274 -20.73 12.33 -1.10
C GLY A 274 -21.91 11.54 -0.53
N ARG A 275 -22.08 10.29 -0.93
CA ARG A 275 -23.22 9.41 -0.59
C ARG A 275 -23.64 9.42 0.89
N ASP A 276 -22.75 9.87 1.78
CA ASP A 276 -22.99 9.93 3.23
C ASP A 276 -23.44 11.33 3.73
N GLY A 277 -23.51 12.36 2.86
CA GLY A 277 -23.97 13.72 3.21
C GLY A 277 -23.16 14.44 4.29
N GLN A 278 -22.02 13.90 4.69
CA GLN A 278 -21.21 14.38 5.82
C GLN A 278 -19.97 15.16 5.41
N LEU A 279 -19.43 14.93 4.22
CA LEU A 279 -18.25 15.64 3.71
C LEU A 279 -18.66 16.74 2.74
N GLN A 280 -18.30 17.96 3.08
CA GLN A 280 -18.43 19.14 2.24
C GLN A 280 -17.05 19.45 1.63
N LEU A 281 -17.01 19.76 0.34
CA LEU A 281 -15.83 20.17 -0.40
C LEU A 281 -16.12 21.53 -1.05
N ASP A 282 -15.19 22.47 -0.91
CA ASP A 282 -15.34 23.81 -1.47
C ASP A 282 -14.06 24.20 -2.24
N GLY A 283 -14.24 24.77 -3.43
CA GLY A 283 -13.17 25.31 -4.25
C GLY A 283 -13.30 26.83 -4.38
N LEU A 284 -12.18 27.55 -4.17
CA LEU A 284 -12.12 29.00 -4.25
C LEU A 284 -10.91 29.45 -5.08
N ALA A 285 -11.06 30.54 -5.81
CA ALA A 285 -9.95 31.24 -6.47
C ALA A 285 -9.97 32.72 -6.05
N VAL A 286 -8.83 33.21 -5.58
CA VAL A 286 -8.64 34.60 -5.13
C VAL A 286 -7.67 35.27 -6.05
N GLU A 287 -8.10 36.33 -6.77
CA GLU A 287 -7.19 37.14 -7.58
C GLU A 287 -6.33 38.00 -6.65
N LEU A 288 -5.01 37.85 -6.79
CA LEU A 288 -4.04 38.58 -5.98
C LEU A 288 -3.85 40.03 -6.51
N GLU A 289 -3.06 40.82 -5.80
CA GLU A 289 -2.78 42.22 -6.18
C GLU A 289 -2.19 42.35 -7.60
N GLN A 290 -1.33 41.39 -8.00
CA GLN A 290 -0.78 41.35 -9.35
C GLN A 290 -1.77 40.71 -10.33
N GLU A 291 -2.09 41.43 -11.39
CA GLU A 291 -2.98 40.96 -12.45
C GLU A 291 -2.55 39.61 -13.01
N GLY A 292 -3.52 38.70 -13.17
CA GLY A 292 -3.30 37.35 -13.67
C GLY A 292 -2.64 36.40 -12.65
N GLN A 293 -2.44 36.81 -11.41
CA GLN A 293 -2.02 35.93 -10.31
C GLN A 293 -3.20 35.55 -9.43
N TRP A 294 -3.35 34.26 -9.20
CA TRP A 294 -4.45 33.71 -8.43
C TRP A 294 -3.93 32.76 -7.36
N LYS A 295 -4.59 32.77 -6.21
CA LYS A 295 -4.45 31.76 -5.17
C LYS A 295 -5.68 30.86 -5.23
N VAL A 296 -5.45 29.57 -5.51
CA VAL A 296 -6.50 28.53 -5.51
C VAL A 296 -6.48 27.86 -4.15
N ILE A 297 -7.65 27.71 -3.56
CA ILE A 297 -7.86 27.11 -2.24
C ILE A 297 -8.92 26.03 -2.39
N HIS A 298 -8.59 24.80 -1.99
CA HIS A 298 -9.53 23.72 -1.82
C HIS A 298 -9.70 23.42 -0.34
N HIS A 299 -10.93 23.48 0.14
CA HIS A 299 -11.31 23.24 1.54
C HIS A 299 -12.17 22.00 1.65
N PHE A 300 -12.09 21.31 2.78
CA PHE A 300 -12.97 20.20 3.13
C PHE A 300 -13.44 20.33 4.58
N LEU A 301 -14.70 19.95 4.83
CA LEU A 301 -15.33 19.93 6.16
C LEU A 301 -16.16 18.66 6.32
N TRP A 302 -15.89 17.92 7.39
CA TRP A 302 -16.73 16.83 7.84
C TRP A 302 -17.79 17.34 8.82
N ASN A 303 -19.06 17.38 8.42
CA ASN A 303 -20.21 17.78 9.26
C ASN A 303 -20.56 16.75 10.35
N GLY A 304 -19.87 15.63 10.38
CA GLY A 304 -19.96 14.58 11.39
C GLY A 304 -18.68 13.75 11.37
N ASN A 305 -18.41 13.00 12.43
CA ASN A 305 -17.23 12.13 12.47
C ASN A 305 -17.56 10.77 11.83
N PRO A 306 -16.96 10.40 10.68
CA PRO A 306 -17.19 9.11 10.03
C PRO A 306 -16.51 7.95 10.75
N GLY A 307 -15.78 8.22 11.83
CA GLY A 307 -14.97 7.24 12.55
C GLY A 307 -13.61 7.03 11.92
N PHE A 308 -12.79 8.08 11.87
CA PHE A 308 -11.42 8.03 11.33
C PHE A 308 -10.59 6.89 11.94
N ARG A 309 -10.07 6.01 11.10
CA ARG A 309 -9.41 4.77 11.54
C ARG A 309 -8.07 4.51 10.88
N GLY A 310 -7.64 5.36 9.97
CA GLY A 310 -6.44 5.15 9.18
C GLY A 310 -5.89 6.44 8.62
N THR A 311 -5.58 6.40 7.34
CA THR A 311 -5.03 7.52 6.58
C THR A 311 -6.11 8.22 5.77
N GLU A 312 -5.94 9.52 5.60
CA GLU A 312 -6.73 10.38 4.73
C GLU A 312 -5.81 10.98 3.66
N ALA A 313 -6.35 11.28 2.50
CA ALA A 313 -5.60 11.96 1.46
C ALA A 313 -6.48 12.95 0.70
N VAL A 314 -5.90 14.11 0.42
CA VAL A 314 -6.39 15.04 -0.58
C VAL A 314 -5.45 14.95 -1.79
N GLN A 315 -6.00 14.69 -2.96
CA GLN A 315 -5.32 14.82 -4.24
C GLN A 315 -5.95 15.97 -4.99
N ILE A 316 -5.14 16.91 -5.45
CA ILE A 316 -5.58 18.00 -6.31
C ILE A 316 -4.94 17.84 -7.67
N ASN A 317 -5.75 17.89 -8.73
CA ASN A 317 -5.30 18.09 -10.10
C ASN A 317 -5.28 19.60 -10.33
N PRO A 318 -4.09 20.26 -10.26
CA PRO A 318 -4.03 21.72 -10.25
C PRO A 318 -4.28 22.31 -11.62
N ALA A 319 -4.76 23.55 -11.67
CA ALA A 319 -5.07 24.27 -12.90
C ALA A 319 -3.86 24.42 -13.86
N TYR A 320 -2.64 24.31 -13.37
CA TYR A 320 -1.41 24.40 -14.16
C TYR A 320 -0.98 23.08 -14.81
N GLN A 321 -1.78 22.04 -14.79
CA GLN A 321 -1.47 20.82 -15.54
C GLN A 321 -1.25 21.09 -17.02
N GLU A 322 -0.38 20.30 -17.67
CA GLU A 322 -0.04 20.48 -19.09
C GLU A 322 -1.26 20.42 -20.02
N LEU A 323 -2.30 19.68 -19.65
CA LEU A 323 -3.53 19.57 -20.42
C LEU A 323 -4.31 20.90 -20.49
N ASN A 324 -4.18 21.74 -19.48
CA ASN A 324 -4.92 23.00 -19.36
C ASN A 324 -4.15 24.21 -19.91
N GLY A 325 -2.85 24.08 -20.17
CA GLY A 325 -1.98 24.98 -20.94
C GLY A 325 -1.90 26.47 -20.54
N GLY A 326 -2.90 27.04 -19.90
CA GLY A 326 -3.06 28.48 -19.66
C GLY A 326 -2.39 29.03 -18.40
N TRP A 327 -1.92 28.15 -17.48
CA TRP A 327 -1.42 28.54 -16.16
C TRP A 327 0.01 28.06 -15.92
N THR A 328 0.71 28.74 -15.03
CA THR A 328 1.99 28.30 -14.47
C THR A 328 1.89 28.26 -12.95
N SER A 329 2.50 27.25 -12.33
CA SER A 329 2.65 27.19 -10.88
C SER A 329 3.50 28.37 -10.39
N GLN A 330 3.07 29.00 -9.31
CA GLN A 330 3.78 30.08 -8.62
C GLN A 330 3.75 29.80 -7.11
N GLY A 331 4.80 30.23 -6.44
CA GLY A 331 4.82 30.19 -4.99
C GLY A 331 4.95 28.79 -4.39
N LYS A 332 4.55 28.68 -3.13
CA LYS A 332 4.68 27.52 -2.28
C LYS A 332 3.31 26.90 -2.01
N LEU A 333 3.25 25.58 -1.93
CA LEU A 333 2.10 24.87 -1.42
C LEU A 333 1.92 25.14 0.06
N THR A 334 0.70 25.46 0.46
CA THR A 334 0.33 25.70 1.85
C THR A 334 -0.93 24.93 2.22
N GLY A 335 -1.19 24.78 3.51
CA GLY A 335 -2.38 24.11 4.00
C GLY A 335 -2.18 23.58 5.42
N GLN A 336 -3.27 23.17 6.03
CA GLN A 336 -3.32 22.54 7.34
C GLN A 336 -4.59 21.73 7.52
N VAL A 337 -4.60 20.88 8.54
CA VAL A 337 -5.78 20.18 9.00
C VAL A 337 -6.17 20.66 10.40
N LEU A 338 -7.45 20.68 10.67
CA LEU A 338 -8.02 21.12 11.93
C LEU A 338 -9.07 20.14 12.43
N TYR A 339 -9.31 20.13 13.72
CA TYR A 339 -10.47 19.51 14.34
C TYR A 339 -10.82 20.22 15.65
N ASP A 340 -12.07 20.06 16.08
CA ASP A 340 -12.52 20.58 17.36
C ASP A 340 -12.65 19.43 18.36
N LYS A 341 -12.36 19.72 19.63
CA LYS A 341 -12.59 18.82 20.74
C LYS A 341 -12.81 19.60 22.02
N ASP A 342 -13.89 19.29 22.73
CA ASP A 342 -14.24 19.93 24.01
C ASP A 342 -14.27 21.47 23.91
N GLY A 343 -14.72 22.02 22.78
CA GLY A 343 -14.77 23.47 22.52
C GLY A 343 -13.42 24.12 22.21
N THR A 344 -12.39 23.33 21.97
CA THR A 344 -11.05 23.82 21.59
C THR A 344 -10.70 23.33 20.19
N SER A 345 -10.26 24.25 19.32
CA SER A 345 -9.75 23.90 17.99
C SER A 345 -8.29 23.53 18.04
N TYR A 346 -7.93 22.48 17.34
CA TYR A 346 -6.57 21.99 17.16
C TYR A 346 -6.20 22.01 15.69
N THR A 347 -4.94 22.29 15.41
CA THR A 347 -4.37 22.32 14.05
C THR A 347 -3.08 21.53 13.97
N ALA A 348 -2.80 20.99 12.79
CA ALA A 348 -1.53 20.35 12.45
C ALA A 348 -1.19 20.57 10.96
N ASP A 349 0.09 20.58 10.66
CA ASP A 349 0.55 20.49 9.29
C ASP A 349 0.26 19.11 8.70
N TYR A 350 0.08 19.03 7.40
CA TYR A 350 0.00 17.76 6.70
C TYR A 350 1.27 16.94 6.93
N LYS A 351 1.14 15.63 7.04
CA LYS A 351 2.30 14.73 7.15
C LYS A 351 3.19 14.82 5.92
N ILE A 352 2.55 14.91 4.75
CA ILE A 352 3.17 15.15 3.45
C ILE A 352 2.27 16.17 2.74
N LEU A 353 2.88 17.21 2.18
CA LEU A 353 2.23 18.14 1.27
C LEU A 353 3.23 18.43 0.16
N GLN A 354 2.97 17.90 -1.03
CA GLN A 354 3.90 18.00 -2.15
C GLN A 354 3.19 17.98 -3.49
N ASP A 355 3.81 18.64 -4.48
CA ASP A 355 3.50 18.50 -5.90
C ASP A 355 4.36 17.35 -6.46
N GLU A 356 3.75 16.41 -7.14
CA GLU A 356 4.45 15.26 -7.71
C GLU A 356 3.92 14.87 -9.08
N ASN A 357 4.84 14.43 -9.94
CA ASN A 357 4.49 13.76 -11.18
C ASN A 357 4.42 12.25 -10.90
N TYR A 358 3.30 11.62 -11.19
CA TYR A 358 3.15 10.18 -11.03
C TYR A 358 2.56 9.53 -12.28
N ASP A 359 2.93 8.28 -12.49
CA ASP A 359 2.41 7.45 -13.58
C ASP A 359 1.37 6.48 -12.98
N THR A 360 0.14 6.55 -13.45
CA THR A 360 -0.93 5.65 -13.01
C THR A 360 -0.74 4.20 -13.48
N GLY A 361 0.20 3.95 -14.39
CA GLY A 361 0.52 2.61 -14.94
C GLY A 361 -0.62 1.93 -15.72
N MET A 362 -1.81 2.51 -15.68
CA MET A 362 -3.02 1.86 -16.20
C MET A 362 -3.17 1.89 -17.73
N ASN A 363 -2.46 2.75 -18.42
CA ASN A 363 -2.64 2.97 -19.86
C ASN A 363 -1.38 2.75 -20.70
N ALA A 364 -0.29 2.28 -20.11
CA ALA A 364 0.99 2.10 -20.81
C ALA A 364 0.88 1.22 -22.07
N PHE A 365 -0.09 0.31 -22.10
CA PHE A 365 -0.29 -0.61 -23.23
C PHE A 365 -1.09 0.01 -24.40
N PHE A 366 -1.95 1.00 -24.14
CA PHE A 366 -2.82 1.58 -25.18
C PHE A 366 -2.54 3.05 -25.49
N TYR A 367 -2.04 3.85 -24.54
CA TYR A 367 -1.92 5.31 -24.68
C TYR A 367 -0.56 5.90 -24.30
N GLY A 368 0.44 5.09 -23.95
CA GLY A 368 1.70 5.56 -23.39
C GLY A 368 1.57 5.98 -21.91
N SER A 369 2.69 6.13 -21.20
CA SER A 369 2.69 6.63 -19.82
C SER A 369 2.26 8.10 -19.82
N GLN A 370 1.09 8.40 -19.26
CA GLN A 370 0.69 9.78 -18.98
C GLN A 370 1.24 10.16 -17.58
N GLN A 371 2.19 11.09 -17.59
CA GLN A 371 2.62 11.73 -16.35
C GLN A 371 1.56 12.76 -15.96
N ASN A 372 0.92 12.55 -14.82
CA ASN A 372 -0.02 13.47 -14.24
C ASN A 372 0.67 14.25 -13.11
N ALA A 373 0.69 15.57 -13.22
CA ALA A 373 1.07 16.43 -12.10
C ALA A 373 -0.11 16.49 -11.12
N SER A 374 0.12 16.20 -9.86
CA SER A 374 -0.90 16.33 -8.80
C SER A 374 -0.27 16.76 -7.50
N ILE A 375 -1.02 17.54 -6.74
CA ILE A 375 -0.69 17.89 -5.38
C ILE A 375 -1.29 16.82 -4.47
N PHE A 376 -0.48 16.23 -3.59
CA PHE A 376 -0.92 15.32 -2.56
C PHE A 376 -0.73 15.91 -1.17
N ALA A 377 -1.80 15.86 -0.36
CA ALA A 377 -1.77 16.12 1.06
C ALA A 377 -2.16 14.83 1.80
N GLU A 378 -1.26 14.31 2.64
CA GLU A 378 -1.43 13.07 3.38
C GLU A 378 -1.50 13.36 4.87
N PHE A 379 -2.49 12.78 5.55
CA PHE A 379 -2.72 13.04 6.97
C PHE A 379 -3.54 11.93 7.64
N SER A 380 -3.76 12.06 8.94
CA SER A 380 -4.72 11.27 9.70
C SER A 380 -5.48 12.18 10.66
N LEU A 381 -6.74 11.90 10.85
CA LEU A 381 -7.62 12.65 11.75
C LEU A 381 -7.89 11.84 13.03
N PRO A 382 -8.14 12.51 14.17
CA PRO A 382 -8.40 11.83 15.43
C PRO A 382 -9.78 11.18 15.44
N ARG A 383 -9.87 9.98 16.03
CA ARG A 383 -11.14 9.22 16.10
C ARG A 383 -12.27 9.93 16.83
N SER A 384 -11.95 10.87 17.71
CA SER A 384 -12.91 11.63 18.51
C SER A 384 -12.96 13.12 18.16
N GLY A 385 -12.41 13.52 17.00
CA GLY A 385 -12.47 14.90 16.52
C GLY A 385 -13.88 15.25 16.03
N GLU A 386 -14.32 16.45 16.30
CA GLU A 386 -15.52 17.07 15.75
C GLU A 386 -15.12 18.11 14.70
N ASN A 387 -15.98 18.43 13.75
CA ASN A 387 -15.74 19.43 12.71
C ASN A 387 -14.34 19.29 12.10
N CYS A 388 -13.98 18.04 11.72
CA CYS A 388 -12.70 17.76 11.09
C CYS A 388 -12.67 18.42 9.72
N ARG A 389 -11.68 19.30 9.49
CA ARG A 389 -11.60 20.15 8.32
C ARG A 389 -10.16 20.47 7.94
N GLY A 390 -9.95 21.09 6.82
CA GLY A 390 -8.65 21.51 6.38
C GLY A 390 -8.67 22.08 4.97
N TYR A 391 -7.55 22.61 4.56
CA TYR A 391 -7.44 23.17 3.21
C TYR A 391 -6.05 22.92 2.62
N VAL A 392 -5.98 22.96 1.30
CA VAL A 392 -4.74 23.02 0.52
C VAL A 392 -4.84 24.23 -0.40
N ALA A 393 -3.79 25.04 -0.43
CA ALA A 393 -3.71 26.21 -1.29
C ALA A 393 -2.43 26.21 -2.12
N TYR A 394 -2.54 26.72 -3.36
CA TYR A 394 -1.44 26.91 -4.27
C TYR A 394 -1.66 28.17 -5.10
N GLU A 395 -0.58 28.71 -5.67
CA GLU A 395 -0.64 29.92 -6.48
C GLU A 395 -0.36 29.62 -7.95
N ILE A 396 -1.08 30.32 -8.84
CA ILE A 396 -0.97 30.22 -10.29
C ILE A 396 -0.84 31.61 -10.91
N LYS A 397 -0.20 31.63 -12.08
CA LYS A 397 -0.11 32.82 -12.91
C LYS A 397 -0.54 32.50 -14.33
N ALA A 398 -1.40 33.35 -14.89
CA ALA A 398 -1.84 33.25 -16.28
C ALA A 398 -0.66 33.41 -17.25
N LYS A 399 -0.61 32.57 -18.28
CA LYS A 399 0.28 32.73 -19.42
C LYS A 399 -0.31 33.71 -20.44
N GLU A 400 -1.63 33.66 -20.61
CA GLU A 400 -2.44 34.47 -21.51
C GLU A 400 -3.73 34.84 -20.78
N SER A 401 -4.51 35.83 -21.28
CA SER A 401 -5.83 36.17 -20.78
C SER A 401 -6.88 35.11 -21.15
N ASP A 402 -7.98 35.06 -20.42
CA ASP A 402 -9.18 34.29 -20.76
C ASP A 402 -9.10 32.77 -20.58
N TRP A 403 -8.28 32.28 -19.65
CA TRP A 403 -8.22 30.86 -19.30
C TRP A 403 -9.11 30.50 -18.09
N TRP A 404 -9.76 29.34 -18.19
CA TRP A 404 -10.49 28.74 -17.06
C TRP A 404 -9.53 28.31 -15.98
N ILE A 405 -9.90 28.56 -14.72
CA ILE A 405 -9.30 27.88 -13.58
C ILE A 405 -10.06 26.56 -13.46
N ASP A 406 -9.48 25.48 -13.91
CA ASP A 406 -10.01 24.12 -13.84
C ASP A 406 -9.12 23.30 -12.90
N SER A 407 -9.63 23.06 -11.68
CA SER A 407 -8.90 22.38 -10.62
C SER A 407 -9.81 21.39 -9.91
N TRP A 408 -9.36 20.15 -9.80
CA TRP A 408 -10.15 19.05 -9.24
C TRP A 408 -9.57 18.58 -7.92
N LEU A 409 -10.43 18.45 -6.92
CA LEU A 409 -10.13 17.88 -5.60
C LEU A 409 -10.70 16.47 -5.51
N ASN A 410 -9.89 15.51 -5.10
CA ASN A 410 -10.30 14.17 -4.70
C ASN A 410 -9.96 13.97 -3.22
N TYR A 411 -10.97 13.88 -2.35
CA TYR A 411 -10.77 13.50 -0.97
C TYR A 411 -10.95 11.98 -0.82
N THR A 412 -9.96 11.29 -0.27
CA THR A 412 -10.02 9.84 -0.04
C THR A 412 -9.97 9.54 1.44
N HIS A 413 -11.04 8.90 1.94
CA HIS A 413 -11.21 8.48 3.33
C HIS A 413 -11.00 6.97 3.47
N GLN A 414 -10.23 6.56 4.49
CA GLN A 414 -10.07 5.16 4.87
C GLN A 414 -11.17 4.73 5.86
N LYS A 415 -12.12 3.91 5.39
CA LYS A 415 -13.28 3.44 6.17
C LYS A 415 -12.94 2.37 7.21
N THR A 416 -11.89 1.58 6.99
CA THR A 416 -11.51 0.45 7.84
C THR A 416 -10.01 0.27 7.94
N ILE A 417 -9.55 -0.24 9.09
CA ILE A 417 -8.16 -0.66 9.29
C ILE A 417 -7.85 -2.05 8.70
N TRP A 418 -8.88 -2.82 8.36
CA TRP A 418 -8.73 -4.19 7.89
C TRP A 418 -8.41 -4.23 6.40
N GLN A 419 -7.14 -4.08 6.10
CA GLN A 419 -6.57 -4.24 4.76
C GLN A 419 -5.21 -4.92 4.83
N TYR A 420 -4.87 -5.72 3.84
CA TYR A 420 -3.56 -6.35 3.73
C TYR A 420 -3.18 -6.55 2.26
N PRO A 421 -1.95 -6.22 1.83
CA PRO A 421 -0.98 -5.40 2.57
C PRO A 421 -1.51 -3.99 2.87
N VAL A 422 -0.88 -3.31 3.83
CA VAL A 422 -1.28 -1.93 4.17
C VAL A 422 -0.95 -0.99 3.01
N ILE A 423 -1.91 -0.12 2.71
CA ILE A 423 -1.77 0.96 1.74
C ILE A 423 -2.37 2.22 2.37
N SER A 424 -1.77 3.40 2.13
CA SER A 424 -2.37 4.66 2.50
C SER A 424 -3.46 5.10 1.52
N ALA A 425 -4.32 6.04 1.94
CA ALA A 425 -5.29 6.67 1.07
C ALA A 425 -4.64 7.33 -0.15
N ALA A 426 -3.48 7.98 0.03
CA ALA A 426 -2.71 8.58 -1.05
C ALA A 426 -2.15 7.55 -2.02
N GLN A 427 -1.60 6.44 -1.51
CA GLN A 427 -1.11 5.37 -2.37
C GLN A 427 -2.25 4.72 -3.16
N ASN A 428 -3.43 4.55 -2.56
CA ASN A 428 -4.62 4.09 -3.27
C ASN A 428 -4.96 5.03 -4.46
N ARG A 429 -4.84 6.34 -4.27
CA ARG A 429 -5.07 7.32 -5.35
C ARG A 429 -4.01 7.28 -6.44
N ARG A 430 -2.73 7.19 -6.09
CA ARG A 430 -1.62 7.03 -7.06
C ARG A 430 -1.79 5.78 -7.93
N GLN A 431 -2.39 4.73 -7.40
CA GLN A 431 -2.69 3.50 -8.13
C GLN A 431 -4.04 3.52 -8.86
N GLY A 432 -4.63 4.68 -9.08
CA GLY A 432 -5.87 4.87 -9.83
C GLY A 432 -7.17 4.66 -9.05
N GLY A 433 -7.10 4.52 -7.73
CA GLY A 433 -8.30 4.41 -6.86
C GLY A 433 -9.12 3.12 -7.00
N TRP A 434 -8.61 2.10 -7.69
CA TRP A 434 -9.34 0.84 -7.97
C TRP A 434 -9.22 -0.21 -6.86
N LEU A 435 -8.43 0.08 -5.82
CA LEU A 435 -8.23 -0.85 -4.72
C LEU A 435 -9.35 -0.70 -3.69
N ASP A 436 -10.27 -1.64 -3.78
CA ASP A 436 -11.29 -1.98 -2.78
C ASP A 436 -12.09 -0.81 -2.19
N GLU A 437 -13.19 -0.45 -2.85
CA GLU A 437 -14.19 0.50 -2.35
C GLU A 437 -14.73 0.18 -0.94
N ARG A 438 -14.49 -1.03 -0.43
CA ARG A 438 -14.82 -1.41 0.96
C ARG A 438 -13.87 -0.78 1.97
N VAL A 439 -12.62 -0.54 1.57
CA VAL A 439 -11.57 0.05 2.42
C VAL A 439 -11.55 1.56 2.30
N PHE A 440 -11.63 2.07 1.07
CA PHE A 440 -11.56 3.49 0.77
C PHE A 440 -12.87 4.01 0.16
N SER A 441 -13.17 5.28 0.42
CA SER A 441 -14.17 6.04 -0.33
C SER A 441 -13.54 7.32 -0.82
N THR A 442 -13.86 7.70 -2.06
CA THR A 442 -13.37 8.95 -2.66
C THR A 442 -14.56 9.82 -3.03
N VAL A 443 -14.50 11.09 -2.64
CA VAL A 443 -15.43 12.14 -3.03
C VAL A 443 -14.65 13.14 -3.84
N GLN A 444 -15.23 13.61 -4.93
CA GLN A 444 -14.61 14.54 -5.87
C GLN A 444 -15.41 15.85 -5.93
N ASP A 445 -14.70 16.96 -6.07
CA ASP A 445 -15.24 18.28 -6.37
C ASP A 445 -14.34 18.99 -7.41
N ALA A 446 -14.92 19.93 -8.15
CA ALA A 446 -14.20 20.67 -9.18
C ALA A 446 -14.42 22.18 -9.00
N LEU A 447 -13.34 22.94 -8.95
CA LEU A 447 -13.38 24.38 -9.12
C LEU A 447 -13.22 24.69 -10.61
N GLN A 448 -14.32 25.10 -11.26
CA GLN A 448 -14.34 25.46 -12.68
C GLN A 448 -14.91 26.87 -12.83
N VAL A 449 -14.03 27.86 -12.90
CA VAL A 449 -14.42 29.27 -12.91
C VAL A 449 -13.67 30.06 -13.99
N LEU A 450 -14.36 31.05 -14.57
CA LEU A 450 -13.77 32.02 -15.50
C LEU A 450 -13.33 33.27 -14.73
N PRO A 451 -12.08 33.74 -14.88
CA PRO A 451 -11.59 34.93 -14.19
C PRO A 451 -12.38 36.22 -14.48
N GLU A 452 -13.06 36.31 -15.59
CA GLU A 452 -13.81 37.54 -16.00
C GLU A 452 -15.27 37.59 -15.47
N GLY A 453 -15.66 36.64 -14.62
CA GLY A 453 -16.95 36.71 -13.88
C GLY A 453 -18.22 36.53 -14.74
N GLU A 454 -18.14 36.14 -15.98
CA GLU A 454 -19.29 35.64 -16.73
C GLU A 454 -19.55 34.17 -16.38
N ASN A 455 -20.35 33.98 -15.36
CA ASN A 455 -20.99 32.69 -15.09
C ASN A 455 -22.03 32.42 -16.18
N GLU A 456 -21.63 31.90 -17.32
CA GLU A 456 -22.59 31.19 -18.16
C GLU A 456 -22.88 29.84 -17.51
N GLY A 457 -24.16 29.73 -17.14
CA GLY A 457 -24.71 28.67 -16.35
C GLY A 457 -24.29 27.27 -16.78
N SER A 458 -24.10 26.45 -15.76
CA SER A 458 -24.13 24.99 -15.76
C SER A 458 -24.25 24.34 -17.14
N ILE A 459 -23.14 23.91 -17.70
CA ILE A 459 -23.18 22.89 -18.75
C ILE A 459 -23.42 21.56 -18.03
N GLY A 460 -24.73 21.28 -17.86
CA GLY A 460 -25.18 19.98 -17.42
C GLY A 460 -25.02 18.96 -18.54
N SER A 461 -24.52 17.82 -18.19
CA SER A 461 -25.02 16.47 -18.50
C SER A 461 -23.97 15.42 -18.14
#